data_12e8a8e28c753c916d83cb67783944fe
#
_entry.id   12e8a8e28c753c916d83cb67783944fe
#
_cell.length_a   1.000
_cell.length_b   1.000
_cell.length_c   1.000
_cell.angle_alpha   90.00
_cell.angle_beta   90.00
_cell.angle_gamma   90.00
#
_symmetry.space_group_name_H-M   'P 1'
#
loop_
_entity.id
_entity.type
_entity.pdbx_description
1 polymer ?
#
loop_
_entity_poly.entity_id
_entity_poly.type
_entity_poly.pdbx_seq_one_letter_code
_entity_poly.pdbx_strand_id
1 'polypeptide(L)'
;MVKEGLRASAAYYNQVWARDAFISLIGANLLKDEELLRCAKDTVSTFARTASPLGQIPNFFDLRSHEPEYGYSGSTDSTCWYIIGLASLYASTGDKTLLKGPLRVALAAYRWLRYQDANNSWLIDSPAGADWMDAAVQRTGKTLYNNVLFLMATRSLRRLGVTTGESLDKGIIPDFEELKQRFSDVFLPGEGSPKRLAAYWPRLSEVYAKGVPFGLGCNHYFHYVSFSRIDTHFDTLSNLLCVLSGVSDSQSAMGILDTIKSRGLSIPYPVRVLDPPYTAESATFHKQFDLSLPVQHRSVPYAYHNGGAWPFVGGLFVAALYTKGQSNSSRELENLAAANTRFREGERVGFNEWLHGKTGRPLGQYGQSWSAGMFIAAVLSSKGKNPFGFLKS
;
A
#
# COMPACT_ATOMS: atom_id res chain seq x y z
N MET A 1 6.96 0.44 21.06
CA MET A 1 5.97 1.54 21.09
C MET A 1 6.58 2.71 21.82
N VAL A 2 6.23 3.92 21.44
CA VAL A 2 6.66 5.17 22.07
C VAL A 2 5.41 6.04 22.29
N LYS A 3 5.55 7.13 23.05
CA LYS A 3 4.44 8.05 23.35
C LYS A 3 3.81 8.66 22.08
N GLU A 4 4.60 8.82 21.03
CA GLU A 4 4.19 9.39 19.76
C GLU A 4 3.57 8.35 18.79
N GLY A 5 3.60 7.06 19.14
CA GLY A 5 3.01 5.99 18.35
C GLY A 5 3.93 4.79 18.10
N LEU A 6 3.76 4.12 16.96
CA LEU A 6 4.48 2.91 16.61
C LEU A 6 5.70 3.23 15.75
N ARG A 7 6.89 2.89 16.25
CA ARG A 7 8.15 2.99 15.47
C ARG A 7 8.19 1.97 14.34
N ALA A 8 8.88 2.29 13.25
CA ALA A 8 9.06 1.39 12.12
C ALA A 8 9.85 0.13 12.47
N SER A 9 10.87 0.24 13.35
CA SER A 9 11.60 -0.93 13.85
C SER A 9 11.93 -0.82 15.34
N ALA A 10 12.19 -1.97 15.96
CA ALA A 10 12.52 -2.04 17.39
C ALA A 10 13.87 -1.38 17.73
N ALA A 11 14.85 -1.43 16.83
CA ALA A 11 16.23 -1.11 17.14
C ALA A 11 16.86 0.02 16.31
N TYR A 12 16.33 0.35 15.13
CA TYR A 12 17.08 1.14 14.16
C TYR A 12 16.50 2.51 13.86
N TYR A 13 15.20 2.59 13.53
CA TYR A 13 14.56 3.84 13.17
C TYR A 13 14.13 4.63 14.41
N ASN A 14 14.60 5.88 14.53
CA ASN A 14 14.14 6.81 15.57
C ASN A 14 12.94 7.64 15.12
N GLN A 15 12.18 7.13 14.18
CA GLN A 15 11.03 7.80 13.60
C GLN A 15 9.78 6.93 13.75
N VAL A 16 8.65 7.61 13.86
CA VAL A 16 7.33 7.04 13.62
C VAL A 16 6.99 7.34 12.17
N TRP A 17 7.20 6.36 11.29
CA TRP A 17 6.83 6.46 9.88
C TRP A 17 5.34 6.24 9.72
N ALA A 18 4.64 7.15 9.04
CA ALA A 18 3.19 7.06 8.89
C ALA A 18 2.77 5.76 8.20
N ARG A 19 3.35 5.44 7.06
CA ARG A 19 3.09 4.22 6.31
C ARG A 19 3.30 2.97 7.14
N ASP A 20 4.49 2.82 7.75
CA ASP A 20 4.87 1.65 8.56
C ASP A 20 3.95 1.47 9.75
N ALA A 21 3.66 2.57 10.46
CA ALA A 21 2.81 2.55 11.63
C ALA A 21 1.37 2.16 11.27
N PHE A 22 0.76 2.80 10.27
CA PHE A 22 -0.63 2.51 9.91
C PHE A 22 -0.81 1.12 9.30
N ILE A 23 0.12 0.64 8.47
CA ILE A 23 0.11 -0.75 7.98
C ILE A 23 0.18 -1.72 9.16
N SER A 24 1.12 -1.52 10.09
CA SER A 24 1.26 -2.37 11.29
C SER A 24 -0.01 -2.39 12.13
N LEU A 25 -0.62 -1.22 12.31
CA LEU A 25 -1.81 -1.04 13.13
C LEU A 25 -3.07 -1.68 12.53
N ILE A 26 -3.12 -1.98 11.23
CA ILE A 26 -4.20 -2.80 10.67
C ILE A 26 -4.29 -4.17 11.37
N GLY A 27 -3.15 -4.86 11.52
CA GLY A 27 -3.09 -6.13 12.25
C GLY A 27 -3.38 -5.97 13.76
N ALA A 28 -2.80 -4.95 14.38
CA ALA A 28 -3.00 -4.63 15.79
C ALA A 28 -4.47 -4.33 16.11
N ASN A 29 -5.15 -3.54 15.29
CA ASN A 29 -6.57 -3.21 15.45
C ASN A 29 -7.47 -4.45 15.33
N LEU A 30 -7.10 -5.42 14.48
CA LEU A 30 -7.81 -6.70 14.40
C LEU A 30 -7.66 -7.56 15.66
N LEU A 31 -6.50 -7.50 16.32
CA LEU A 31 -6.21 -8.24 17.55
C LEU A 31 -7.03 -7.69 18.73
N LYS A 32 -7.29 -6.39 18.74
CA LYS A 32 -8.02 -5.66 19.80
C LYS A 32 -7.31 -5.70 21.17
N ASP A 33 -6.00 -5.77 21.16
CA ASP A 33 -5.19 -5.65 22.36
C ASP A 33 -5.19 -4.19 22.85
N GLU A 34 -5.39 -3.97 24.17
CA GLU A 34 -5.57 -2.62 24.73
C GLU A 34 -4.34 -1.73 24.58
N GLU A 35 -3.15 -2.31 24.74
CA GLU A 35 -1.89 -1.57 24.62
C GLU A 35 -1.64 -1.16 23.17
N LEU A 36 -1.91 -2.06 22.21
CA LEU A 36 -1.80 -1.78 20.79
C LEU A 36 -2.86 -0.77 20.33
N LEU A 37 -4.08 -0.83 20.86
CA LEU A 37 -5.13 0.16 20.57
C LEU A 37 -4.77 1.55 21.12
N ARG A 38 -4.15 1.62 22.30
CA ARG A 38 -3.61 2.88 22.84
C ARG A 38 -2.53 3.44 21.92
N CYS A 39 -1.58 2.62 21.49
CA CYS A 39 -0.54 3.00 20.53
C CYS A 39 -1.14 3.49 19.20
N ALA A 40 -2.23 2.88 18.73
CA ALA A 40 -2.93 3.32 17.53
C ALA A 40 -3.56 4.72 17.71
N LYS A 41 -4.16 4.99 18.88
CA LYS A 41 -4.69 6.33 19.23
C LYS A 41 -3.58 7.37 19.25
N ASP A 42 -2.44 7.06 19.86
CA ASP A 42 -1.29 7.96 19.95
C ASP A 42 -0.72 8.25 18.54
N THR A 43 -0.60 7.23 17.70
CA THR A 43 -0.18 7.38 16.29
C THR A 43 -1.12 8.30 15.51
N VAL A 44 -2.44 8.08 15.58
CA VAL A 44 -3.44 8.94 14.91
C VAL A 44 -3.34 10.38 15.44
N SER A 45 -3.18 10.55 16.74
CA SER A 45 -3.10 11.89 17.37
C SER A 45 -1.83 12.63 16.93
N THR A 46 -0.70 11.95 16.85
CA THR A 46 0.56 12.54 16.38
C THR A 46 0.43 13.04 14.94
N PHE A 47 -0.04 12.19 14.02
CA PHE A 47 -0.20 12.61 12.63
C PHE A 47 -1.33 13.62 12.41
N ALA A 48 -2.36 13.62 13.24
CA ALA A 48 -3.37 14.68 13.22
C ALA A 48 -2.80 16.04 13.62
N ARG A 49 -1.94 16.08 14.65
CA ARG A 49 -1.32 17.31 15.15
C ARG A 49 -0.27 17.89 14.21
N THR A 50 0.40 17.01 13.47
CA THR A 50 1.52 17.35 12.58
C THR A 50 1.14 17.41 11.10
N ALA A 51 -0.15 17.29 10.77
CA ALA A 51 -0.60 17.52 9.40
C ALA A 51 -0.28 18.96 8.94
N SER A 52 0.09 19.11 7.66
CA SER A 52 0.35 20.44 7.11
C SER A 52 -0.92 21.30 7.08
N PRO A 53 -0.82 22.62 7.00
CA PRO A 53 -2.00 23.51 6.88
C PRO A 53 -2.90 23.16 5.69
N LEU A 54 -2.36 22.55 4.63
CA LEU A 54 -3.10 22.10 3.45
C LEU A 54 -3.64 20.67 3.57
N GLY A 55 -3.33 19.95 4.66
CA GLY A 55 -3.83 18.61 4.92
C GLY A 55 -2.88 17.46 4.57
N GLN A 56 -1.67 17.73 4.05
CA GLN A 56 -0.68 16.67 3.84
C GLN A 56 -0.27 16.04 5.16
N ILE A 57 -0.28 14.72 5.25
CA ILE A 57 0.26 13.98 6.38
C ILE A 57 1.77 13.77 6.18
N PRO A 58 2.60 14.03 7.19
CA PRO A 58 4.05 13.85 7.06
C PRO A 58 4.41 12.40 6.79
N ASN A 59 5.55 12.20 6.13
CA ASN A 59 6.12 10.89 5.88
C ASN A 59 6.48 10.20 7.21
N PHE A 60 7.09 10.96 8.11
CA PHE A 60 7.37 10.50 9.46
C PHE A 60 7.41 11.64 10.48
N PHE A 61 7.33 11.28 11.75
CA PHE A 61 7.63 12.14 12.89
C PHE A 61 8.96 11.70 13.50
N ASP A 62 9.94 12.60 13.56
CA ASP A 62 11.25 12.28 14.13
C ASP A 62 11.24 12.46 15.65
N LEU A 63 11.63 11.42 16.38
CA LEU A 63 11.60 11.38 17.85
C LEU A 63 12.77 12.13 18.52
N ARG A 64 13.78 12.54 17.76
CA ARG A 64 14.91 13.30 18.29
C ARG A 64 14.69 14.80 18.16
N SER A 65 14.30 15.25 16.97
CA SER A 65 13.99 16.67 16.71
C SER A 65 12.60 17.08 17.20
N HIS A 66 11.69 16.12 17.38
CA HIS A 66 10.26 16.32 17.62
C HIS A 66 9.55 17.08 16.48
N GLU A 67 10.04 16.93 15.25
CA GLU A 67 9.51 17.61 14.08
C GLU A 67 8.94 16.62 13.04
N PRO A 68 7.91 17.04 12.28
CA PRO A 68 7.41 16.27 11.15
C PRO A 68 8.33 16.44 9.93
N GLU A 69 8.46 15.37 9.13
CA GLU A 69 9.16 15.38 7.85
C GLU A 69 8.21 14.93 6.74
N TYR A 70 8.08 15.75 5.70
CA TYR A 70 7.13 15.51 4.61
C TYR A 70 7.76 14.76 3.42
N GLY A 71 9.05 14.42 3.51
CA GLY A 71 9.79 13.72 2.47
C GLY A 71 10.20 14.60 1.29
N TYR A 72 11.20 14.16 0.56
CA TYR A 72 11.80 14.92 -0.56
C TYR A 72 10.81 15.18 -1.69
N SER A 73 9.94 14.21 -1.98
CA SER A 73 8.96 14.30 -3.06
C SER A 73 7.52 14.38 -2.54
N GLY A 74 7.36 14.63 -1.24
CA GLY A 74 6.09 14.49 -0.57
C GLY A 74 5.82 13.04 -0.20
N SER A 75 4.74 12.80 0.53
CA SER A 75 4.34 11.47 1.00
C SER A 75 2.85 11.27 0.68
N THR A 76 2.59 10.85 -0.55
CA THR A 76 1.21 10.68 -1.04
C THR A 76 0.51 9.54 -0.29
N ASP A 77 1.20 8.42 -0.11
CA ASP A 77 0.66 7.23 0.54
C ASP A 77 0.43 7.42 2.04
N SER A 78 1.28 8.18 2.76
CA SER A 78 1.08 8.49 4.17
C SER A 78 -0.26 9.16 4.42
N THR A 79 -0.65 10.05 3.51
CA THR A 79 -1.93 10.77 3.58
C THR A 79 -3.12 9.82 3.40
N CYS A 80 -3.02 8.85 2.47
CA CYS A 80 -4.02 7.79 2.32
C CYS A 80 -4.07 6.89 3.56
N TRP A 81 -2.91 6.44 4.05
CA TRP A 81 -2.82 5.53 5.19
C TRP A 81 -3.35 6.13 6.49
N TYR A 82 -3.21 7.43 6.70
CA TYR A 82 -3.84 8.12 7.84
C TYR A 82 -5.36 7.93 7.84
N ILE A 83 -6.02 8.17 6.71
CA ILE A 83 -7.48 8.06 6.58
C ILE A 83 -7.93 6.60 6.80
N ILE A 84 -7.21 5.64 6.19
CA ILE A 84 -7.46 4.20 6.31
C ILE A 84 -7.24 3.74 7.76
N GLY A 85 -6.15 4.18 8.39
CA GLY A 85 -5.80 3.85 9.77
C GLY A 85 -6.82 4.37 10.78
N LEU A 86 -7.30 5.60 10.61
CA LEU A 86 -8.37 6.18 11.44
C LEU A 86 -9.67 5.35 11.33
N ALA A 87 -10.05 4.96 10.11
CA ALA A 87 -11.25 4.13 9.91
C ALA A 87 -11.08 2.71 10.50
N SER A 88 -9.90 2.12 10.39
CA SER A 88 -9.58 0.83 11.00
C SER A 88 -9.66 0.90 12.54
N LEU A 89 -9.08 1.92 13.15
CA LEU A 89 -9.13 2.15 14.62
C LEU A 89 -10.57 2.34 15.09
N TYR A 90 -11.34 3.17 14.39
CA TYR A 90 -12.75 3.36 14.70
C TYR A 90 -13.54 2.04 14.58
N ALA A 91 -13.33 1.27 13.52
CA ALA A 91 -14.00 -0.01 13.34
C ALA A 91 -13.66 -1.05 14.42
N SER A 92 -12.47 -0.98 15.00
CA SER A 92 -12.05 -1.84 16.09
C SER A 92 -12.65 -1.46 17.43
N THR A 93 -12.77 -0.17 17.73
CA THR A 93 -13.15 0.36 19.04
C THR A 93 -14.63 0.75 19.14
N GLY A 94 -15.25 1.19 18.05
CA GLY A 94 -16.58 1.82 18.05
C GLY A 94 -16.64 3.19 18.72
N ASP A 95 -15.52 3.72 19.18
CA ASP A 95 -15.41 4.94 19.98
C ASP A 95 -15.47 6.19 19.10
N LYS A 96 -16.65 6.82 19.03
CA LYS A 96 -16.85 8.07 18.26
C LYS A 96 -16.03 9.26 18.78
N THR A 97 -15.57 9.22 20.04
CA THR A 97 -14.78 10.32 20.60
C THR A 97 -13.43 10.44 19.90
N LEU A 98 -12.90 9.33 19.35
CA LEU A 98 -11.68 9.29 18.56
C LEU A 98 -11.78 10.08 17.24
N LEU A 99 -13.00 10.37 16.78
CA LEU A 99 -13.21 11.11 15.53
C LEU A 99 -13.18 12.63 15.74
N LYS A 100 -13.29 13.11 16.98
CA LYS A 100 -13.21 14.55 17.27
C LYS A 100 -11.80 15.06 16.91
N GLY A 101 -11.69 15.99 15.99
CA GLY A 101 -10.41 16.50 15.48
C GLY A 101 -9.80 15.62 14.36
N PRO A 102 -9.45 14.36 14.59
CA PRO A 102 -8.87 13.51 13.54
C PRO A 102 -9.69 13.38 12.26
N LEU A 103 -11.04 13.37 12.34
CA LEU A 103 -11.88 13.35 11.14
C LEU A 103 -11.75 14.66 10.34
N ARG A 104 -11.64 15.81 11.00
CA ARG A 104 -11.42 17.09 10.31
C ARG A 104 -10.10 17.10 9.57
N VAL A 105 -9.05 16.51 10.16
CA VAL A 105 -7.76 16.33 9.51
C VAL A 105 -7.88 15.35 8.34
N ALA A 106 -8.62 14.26 8.48
CA ALA A 106 -8.86 13.31 7.40
C ALA A 106 -9.58 13.93 6.19
N LEU A 107 -10.51 14.85 6.43
CA LEU A 107 -11.18 15.63 5.37
C LEU A 107 -10.21 16.59 4.68
N ALA A 108 -9.35 17.29 5.43
CA ALA A 108 -8.30 18.14 4.84
C ALA A 108 -7.29 17.30 4.05
N ALA A 109 -6.87 16.16 4.59
CA ALA A 109 -5.98 15.20 3.94
C ALA A 109 -6.57 14.68 2.61
N TYR A 110 -7.85 14.39 2.58
CA TYR A 110 -8.52 13.96 1.36
C TYR A 110 -8.58 15.09 0.31
N ARG A 111 -8.84 16.34 0.72
CA ARG A 111 -8.76 17.50 -0.18
C ARG A 111 -7.36 17.66 -0.76
N TRP A 112 -6.33 17.53 0.06
CA TRP A 112 -4.94 17.57 -0.40
C TRP A 112 -4.66 16.49 -1.47
N LEU A 113 -5.13 15.25 -1.26
CA LEU A 113 -5.03 14.17 -2.26
C LEU A 113 -5.76 14.54 -3.56
N ARG A 114 -6.93 15.17 -3.49
CA ARG A 114 -7.68 15.60 -4.69
C ARG A 114 -6.93 16.65 -5.51
N TYR A 115 -6.10 17.47 -4.90
CA TYR A 115 -5.26 18.43 -5.63
C TYR A 115 -4.08 17.76 -6.36
N GLN A 116 -3.83 16.47 -6.15
CA GLN A 116 -2.83 15.70 -6.91
C GLN A 116 -3.40 15.13 -8.23
N ASP A 117 -4.65 15.37 -8.58
CA ASP A 117 -5.27 14.92 -9.84
C ASP A 117 -5.01 15.94 -10.97
N ALA A 118 -3.87 15.80 -11.63
CA ALA A 118 -3.40 16.79 -12.61
C ALA A 118 -4.26 16.89 -13.89
N ASN A 119 -5.06 15.87 -14.22
CA ASN A 119 -5.86 15.82 -15.46
C ASN A 119 -7.36 15.64 -15.22
N ASN A 120 -7.84 15.87 -14.00
CA ASN A 120 -9.25 15.75 -13.62
C ASN A 120 -9.88 14.36 -13.92
N SER A 121 -9.08 13.32 -13.82
CA SER A 121 -9.50 11.94 -14.03
C SER A 121 -10.15 11.28 -12.80
N TRP A 122 -10.19 11.96 -11.67
CA TRP A 122 -10.49 11.45 -10.32
C TRP A 122 -9.41 10.52 -9.76
N LEU A 123 -8.33 10.25 -10.50
CA LEU A 123 -7.19 9.47 -10.02
C LEU A 123 -6.03 10.41 -9.70
N ILE A 124 -5.28 10.08 -8.65
CA ILE A 124 -4.21 10.94 -8.16
C ILE A 124 -2.87 10.63 -8.83
N ASP A 125 -2.11 11.68 -9.13
CA ASP A 125 -0.73 11.59 -9.59
C ASP A 125 0.21 11.62 -8.39
N SER A 126 1.36 10.96 -8.53
CA SER A 126 2.43 10.95 -7.53
C SER A 126 3.75 11.30 -8.17
N PRO A 127 4.56 12.16 -7.55
CA PRO A 127 5.96 12.30 -7.94
C PRO A 127 6.72 11.00 -7.68
N ALA A 128 7.86 10.87 -8.34
CA ALA A 128 8.76 9.77 -8.07
C ALA A 128 9.27 9.82 -6.62
N GLY A 129 9.33 8.66 -5.96
CA GLY A 129 9.78 8.56 -4.57
C GLY A 129 8.75 9.01 -3.51
N ALA A 130 7.50 9.31 -3.89
CA ALA A 130 6.45 9.77 -2.97
C ALA A 130 5.57 8.65 -2.41
N ASP A 131 6.02 7.42 -2.45
CA ASP A 131 5.34 6.26 -1.90
C ASP A 131 6.31 5.23 -1.32
N TRP A 132 5.85 4.01 -0.99
CA TRP A 132 6.67 3.01 -0.33
C TRP A 132 7.87 2.52 -1.14
N MET A 133 7.85 2.63 -2.49
CA MET A 133 9.00 2.36 -3.36
C MET A 133 9.86 3.63 -3.54
N ASP A 134 10.18 4.29 -2.45
CA ASP A 134 10.81 5.61 -2.41
C ASP A 134 12.29 5.63 -2.79
N ALA A 135 12.97 4.49 -2.72
CA ALA A 135 14.43 4.45 -2.83
C ALA A 135 14.95 3.83 -4.13
N ALA A 136 14.23 2.90 -4.73
CA ALA A 136 14.81 2.03 -5.75
C ALA A 136 14.03 1.93 -7.06
N VAL A 137 12.73 2.15 -7.03
CA VAL A 137 11.87 2.08 -8.21
C VAL A 137 11.21 3.43 -8.44
N GLN A 138 11.61 4.09 -9.50
CA GLN A 138 11.08 5.41 -9.84
C GLN A 138 9.83 5.29 -10.70
N ARG A 139 8.69 5.34 -10.04
CA ARG A 139 7.39 5.41 -10.68
C ARG A 139 6.76 6.79 -10.44
N THR A 140 6.13 7.32 -11.46
CA THR A 140 5.54 8.67 -11.43
C THR A 140 4.24 8.70 -12.23
N GLY A 141 3.42 9.68 -11.97
CA GLY A 141 2.08 9.79 -12.54
C GLY A 141 1.08 8.99 -11.73
N LYS A 142 0.14 8.32 -12.38
CA LYS A 142 -0.85 7.49 -11.70
C LYS A 142 -0.25 6.13 -11.38
N THR A 143 0.22 5.96 -10.13
CA THR A 143 0.72 4.68 -9.65
C THR A 143 -0.44 3.82 -9.15
N LEU A 144 -0.39 2.53 -9.41
CA LEU A 144 -1.41 1.59 -8.94
C LEU A 144 -1.54 1.65 -7.41
N TYR A 145 -0.41 1.68 -6.71
CA TYR A 145 -0.36 1.71 -5.26
C TYR A 145 -1.10 2.91 -4.66
N ASN A 146 -0.75 4.13 -5.06
CA ASN A 146 -1.40 5.31 -4.51
C ASN A 146 -2.87 5.40 -4.89
N ASN A 147 -3.25 4.91 -6.08
CA ASN A 147 -4.64 4.95 -6.51
C ASN A 147 -5.51 3.88 -5.84
N VAL A 148 -5.01 2.66 -5.57
CA VAL A 148 -5.79 1.71 -4.76
C VAL A 148 -5.94 2.20 -3.31
N LEU A 149 -4.90 2.81 -2.74
CA LEU A 149 -5.00 3.46 -1.42
C LEU A 149 -5.99 4.62 -1.43
N PHE A 150 -6.03 5.41 -2.50
CA PHE A 150 -7.00 6.50 -2.65
C PHE A 150 -8.45 5.98 -2.68
N LEU A 151 -8.71 4.86 -3.39
CA LEU A 151 -10.01 4.18 -3.34
C LEU A 151 -10.35 3.71 -1.93
N MET A 152 -9.39 3.10 -1.23
CA MET A 152 -9.57 2.65 0.15
C MET A 152 -9.84 3.82 1.09
N ALA A 153 -9.11 4.94 0.94
CA ALA A 153 -9.32 6.16 1.70
C ALA A 153 -10.70 6.78 1.43
N THR A 154 -11.17 6.75 0.18
CA THR A 154 -12.51 7.21 -0.20
C THR A 154 -13.61 6.41 0.51
N ARG A 155 -13.51 5.07 0.50
CA ARG A 155 -14.44 4.21 1.26
C ARG A 155 -14.38 4.47 2.76
N SER A 156 -13.17 4.58 3.31
CA SER A 156 -12.94 4.87 4.73
C SER A 156 -13.63 6.17 5.15
N LEU A 157 -13.43 7.22 4.37
CA LEU A 157 -14.00 8.53 4.67
C LEU A 157 -15.53 8.55 4.55
N ARG A 158 -16.09 7.89 3.53
CA ARG A 158 -17.55 7.73 3.39
C ARG A 158 -18.14 7.02 4.62
N ARG A 159 -17.52 5.95 5.10
CA ARG A 159 -17.95 5.25 6.30
C ARG A 159 -17.91 6.14 7.55
N LEU A 160 -16.81 6.88 7.74
CA LEU A 160 -16.66 7.80 8.87
C LEU A 160 -17.70 8.93 8.81
N GLY A 161 -17.96 9.49 7.62
CA GLY A 161 -18.98 10.53 7.41
C GLY A 161 -20.40 10.04 7.72
N VAL A 162 -20.80 8.85 7.24
CA VAL A 162 -22.10 8.24 7.58
C VAL A 162 -22.24 8.05 9.10
N THR A 163 -21.18 7.61 9.75
CA THR A 163 -21.20 7.37 11.21
C THR A 163 -21.38 8.66 12.03
N THR A 164 -20.79 9.76 11.58
CA THR A 164 -20.84 11.05 12.29
C THR A 164 -22.02 11.92 11.84
N GLY A 165 -22.71 11.55 10.77
CA GLY A 165 -23.75 12.38 10.14
C GLY A 165 -23.18 13.61 9.40
N GLU A 166 -21.86 13.62 9.14
CA GLU A 166 -21.21 14.73 8.45
C GLU A 166 -21.52 14.69 6.94
N SER A 167 -21.98 15.79 6.40
CA SER A 167 -22.24 15.92 4.97
C SER A 167 -20.91 15.94 4.20
N LEU A 168 -20.69 14.92 3.38
CA LEU A 168 -19.52 14.83 2.52
C LEU A 168 -19.80 15.58 1.21
N ASP A 169 -18.96 16.55 0.90
CA ASP A 169 -19.05 17.33 -0.32
C ASP A 169 -18.83 16.41 -1.56
N LYS A 170 -19.88 16.25 -2.37
CA LYS A 170 -19.86 15.41 -3.59
C LYS A 170 -18.90 15.94 -4.66
N GLY A 171 -18.58 17.23 -4.65
CA GLY A 171 -17.59 17.83 -5.53
C GLY A 171 -16.15 17.43 -5.18
N ILE A 172 -15.93 16.96 -3.94
CA ILE A 172 -14.62 16.56 -3.44
C ILE A 172 -14.51 15.05 -3.34
N ILE A 173 -15.55 14.36 -2.85
CA ILE A 173 -15.58 12.92 -2.66
C ILE A 173 -16.46 12.30 -3.76
N PRO A 174 -15.85 11.66 -4.78
CA PRO A 174 -16.57 11.11 -5.92
C PRO A 174 -17.48 9.96 -5.52
N ASP A 175 -18.42 9.61 -6.39
CA ASP A 175 -19.10 8.33 -6.29
C ASP A 175 -18.07 7.19 -6.36
N PHE A 176 -18.23 6.21 -5.46
CA PHE A 176 -17.21 5.15 -5.32
C PHE A 176 -17.19 4.21 -6.53
N GLU A 177 -18.34 3.88 -7.10
CA GLU A 177 -18.39 2.97 -8.24
C GLU A 177 -17.89 3.66 -9.52
N GLU A 178 -18.16 4.95 -9.69
CA GLU A 178 -17.56 5.75 -10.76
C GLU A 178 -16.03 5.81 -10.61
N LEU A 179 -15.52 6.10 -9.42
CA LEU A 179 -14.07 6.12 -9.16
C LEU A 179 -13.42 4.76 -9.44
N LYS A 180 -14.06 3.68 -9.00
CA LYS A 180 -13.62 2.30 -9.26
C LYS A 180 -13.61 1.98 -10.75
N GLN A 181 -14.62 2.44 -11.50
CA GLN A 181 -14.66 2.24 -12.95
C GLN A 181 -13.51 2.97 -13.64
N ARG A 182 -13.26 4.23 -13.29
CA ARG A 182 -12.12 5.00 -13.83
C ARG A 182 -10.77 4.37 -13.49
N PHE A 183 -10.62 3.86 -12.27
CA PHE A 183 -9.45 3.09 -11.85
C PHE A 183 -9.26 1.85 -12.73
N SER A 184 -10.31 1.07 -12.95
CA SER A 184 -10.24 -0.12 -13.80
C SER A 184 -9.93 0.23 -15.25
N ASP A 185 -10.51 1.30 -15.80
CA ASP A 185 -10.24 1.75 -17.16
C ASP A 185 -8.78 2.12 -17.40
N VAL A 186 -8.10 2.61 -16.36
CA VAL A 186 -6.69 3.01 -16.45
C VAL A 186 -5.74 1.84 -16.19
N PHE A 187 -6.00 1.03 -15.16
CA PHE A 187 -5.02 0.03 -14.70
C PHE A 187 -5.32 -1.41 -15.15
N LEU A 188 -6.54 -1.71 -15.55
CA LEU A 188 -6.96 -3.02 -16.08
C LEU A 188 -7.95 -2.82 -17.24
N PRO A 189 -7.49 -2.23 -18.36
CA PRO A 189 -8.38 -1.87 -19.44
C PRO A 189 -9.02 -3.09 -20.11
N GLY A 190 -10.34 -3.02 -20.29
CA GLY A 190 -11.12 -3.94 -21.10
C GLY A 190 -11.62 -3.28 -22.40
N GLU A 191 -12.40 -4.00 -23.21
CA GLU A 191 -12.90 -3.56 -24.51
C GLU A 191 -13.62 -2.19 -24.46
N GLY A 192 -14.39 -1.92 -23.41
CA GLY A 192 -15.12 -0.65 -23.25
C GLY A 192 -14.29 0.51 -22.71
N SER A 193 -13.08 0.26 -22.21
CA SER A 193 -12.24 1.28 -21.56
C SER A 193 -11.85 2.43 -22.49
N PRO A 194 -11.46 2.24 -23.77
CA PRO A 194 -11.14 3.35 -24.67
C PRO A 194 -12.31 4.33 -24.81
N LYS A 195 -13.52 3.83 -24.96
CA LYS A 195 -14.72 4.68 -25.12
C LYS A 195 -14.97 5.54 -23.87
N ARG A 196 -14.81 4.99 -22.67
CA ARG A 196 -14.98 5.74 -21.41
C ARG A 196 -13.84 6.72 -21.17
N LEU A 197 -12.59 6.31 -21.43
CA LEU A 197 -11.41 7.17 -21.33
C LEU A 197 -11.48 8.40 -22.23
N ALA A 198 -12.11 8.31 -23.41
CA ALA A 198 -12.22 9.43 -24.34
C ALA A 198 -12.86 10.69 -23.69
N ALA A 199 -13.70 10.51 -22.68
CA ALA A 199 -14.37 11.62 -21.99
C ALA A 199 -13.46 12.37 -21.00
N TYR A 200 -12.41 11.73 -20.44
CA TYR A 200 -11.58 12.35 -19.41
C TYR A 200 -10.07 12.15 -19.60
N TRP A 201 -9.65 11.24 -20.47
CA TRP A 201 -8.25 11.05 -20.85
C TRP A 201 -8.10 10.63 -22.32
N PRO A 202 -8.39 11.54 -23.29
CA PRO A 202 -8.41 11.21 -24.72
C PRO A 202 -7.12 10.56 -25.22
N ARG A 203 -5.97 11.05 -24.76
CA ARG A 203 -4.66 10.49 -25.16
C ARG A 203 -4.50 9.02 -24.76
N LEU A 204 -4.90 8.64 -23.56
CA LEU A 204 -4.84 7.25 -23.10
C LEU A 204 -5.87 6.39 -23.85
N SER A 205 -7.05 6.96 -24.14
CA SER A 205 -8.07 6.33 -24.99
C SER A 205 -7.50 5.92 -26.35
N GLU A 206 -6.80 6.82 -27.03
CA GLU A 206 -6.18 6.53 -28.33
C GLU A 206 -5.12 5.42 -28.25
N VAL A 207 -4.31 5.40 -27.17
CA VAL A 207 -3.29 4.37 -26.94
C VAL A 207 -3.96 3.02 -26.76
N TYR A 208 -5.01 2.94 -25.95
CA TYR A 208 -5.71 1.68 -25.69
C TYR A 208 -6.54 1.20 -26.88
N ALA A 209 -7.11 2.12 -27.69
CA ALA A 209 -7.85 1.78 -28.90
C ALA A 209 -6.97 1.19 -30.02
N LYS A 210 -5.67 1.55 -30.07
CA LYS A 210 -4.70 1.00 -31.04
C LYS A 210 -4.21 -0.42 -30.67
N GLY A 211 -4.79 -1.02 -29.64
CA GLY A 211 -4.34 -2.25 -29.08
C GLY A 211 -3.13 -1.98 -28.20
N VAL A 212 -3.34 -2.04 -26.90
CA VAL A 212 -2.21 -2.01 -25.96
C VAL A 212 -1.31 -3.19 -26.31
N PRO A 213 -0.01 -3.01 -26.55
CA PRO A 213 0.91 -4.11 -26.87
C PRO A 213 0.99 -5.18 -25.77
N PHE A 214 0.18 -5.07 -24.75
CA PHE A 214 0.14 -5.82 -23.50
C PHE A 214 -1.03 -6.81 -23.41
N GLY A 215 -1.72 -7.07 -24.52
CA GLY A 215 -2.79 -8.06 -24.60
C GLY A 215 -4.04 -7.71 -23.77
N LEU A 216 -5.17 -7.60 -24.42
CA LEU A 216 -6.45 -7.84 -23.80
C LEU A 216 -6.36 -9.23 -23.15
N GLY A 217 -6.33 -9.30 -21.80
CA GLY A 217 -6.11 -10.56 -21.08
C GLY A 217 -5.02 -10.51 -20.00
N CYS A 218 -4.52 -9.32 -19.66
CA CYS A 218 -3.66 -9.17 -18.48
C CYS A 218 -4.51 -9.49 -17.24
N ASN A 219 -4.12 -10.51 -16.47
CA ASN A 219 -4.84 -10.95 -15.28
C ASN A 219 -4.51 -10.13 -14.04
N HIS A 220 -3.87 -8.95 -14.20
CA HIS A 220 -3.46 -8.09 -13.11
C HIS A 220 -3.45 -6.62 -13.52
N TYR A 221 -3.54 -5.73 -12.55
CA TYR A 221 -3.49 -4.28 -12.74
C TYR A 221 -2.09 -3.81 -13.08
N PHE A 222 -1.95 -2.84 -13.99
CA PHE A 222 -0.69 -2.23 -14.40
C PHE A 222 -0.02 -1.51 -13.23
N HIS A 223 1.31 -1.50 -13.21
CA HIS A 223 2.11 -0.90 -12.16
C HIS A 223 1.93 0.62 -12.04
N TYR A 224 2.07 1.33 -13.17
CA TYR A 224 1.75 2.75 -13.26
C TYR A 224 1.43 3.20 -14.69
N VAL A 225 0.72 4.31 -14.79
CA VAL A 225 0.41 4.99 -16.06
C VAL A 225 0.77 6.46 -15.91
N SER A 226 1.70 6.93 -16.75
CA SER A 226 2.13 8.33 -16.80
C SER A 226 1.84 8.93 -18.18
N PHE A 227 2.14 10.21 -18.33
CA PHE A 227 1.96 10.92 -19.61
C PHE A 227 2.64 10.21 -20.80
N SER A 228 3.81 9.63 -20.58
CA SER A 228 4.64 9.06 -21.64
C SER A 228 4.84 7.54 -21.55
N ARG A 229 4.35 6.89 -20.49
CA ARG A 229 4.67 5.48 -20.21
C ARG A 229 3.51 4.74 -19.58
N ILE A 230 3.34 3.49 -19.98
CA ILE A 230 2.52 2.49 -19.30
C ILE A 230 3.47 1.39 -18.87
N ASP A 231 3.48 1.08 -17.59
CA ASP A 231 4.30 0.02 -17.02
C ASP A 231 3.41 -1.12 -16.54
N THR A 232 3.70 -2.32 -17.03
CA THR A 232 2.89 -3.51 -16.80
C THR A 232 3.54 -4.54 -15.88
N HIS A 233 4.63 -4.17 -15.19
CA HIS A 233 5.22 -5.04 -14.18
C HIS A 233 4.16 -5.41 -13.12
N PHE A 234 4.26 -6.62 -12.60
CA PHE A 234 3.39 -7.07 -11.54
C PHE A 234 3.83 -6.47 -10.20
N ASP A 235 3.13 -5.44 -9.74
CA ASP A 235 3.28 -4.87 -8.39
C ASP A 235 2.44 -5.72 -7.42
N THR A 236 3.10 -6.58 -6.68
CA THR A 236 2.44 -7.55 -5.82
C THR A 236 1.64 -6.88 -4.70
N LEU A 237 2.22 -5.86 -4.03
CA LEU A 237 1.53 -5.17 -2.94
C LEU A 237 0.23 -4.53 -3.42
N SER A 238 0.31 -3.77 -4.49
CA SER A 238 -0.83 -3.01 -5.01
C SER A 238 -1.95 -3.93 -5.51
N ASN A 239 -1.59 -5.01 -6.21
CA ASN A 239 -2.55 -6.02 -6.66
C ASN A 239 -3.22 -6.75 -5.48
N LEU A 240 -2.47 -7.09 -4.43
CA LEU A 240 -3.05 -7.68 -3.20
C LEU A 240 -3.97 -6.72 -2.46
N LEU A 241 -3.66 -5.43 -2.43
CA LEU A 241 -4.58 -4.41 -1.88
C LEU A 241 -5.88 -4.33 -2.67
N CYS A 242 -5.84 -4.46 -4.02
CA CYS A 242 -7.06 -4.55 -4.83
C CYS A 242 -7.92 -5.76 -4.45
N VAL A 243 -7.30 -6.92 -4.18
CA VAL A 243 -8.01 -8.14 -3.74
C VAL A 243 -8.65 -7.95 -2.37
N LEU A 244 -7.87 -7.49 -1.39
CA LEU A 244 -8.29 -7.41 0.01
C LEU A 244 -9.29 -6.29 0.29
N SER A 245 -9.18 -5.16 -0.41
CA SER A 245 -10.13 -4.05 -0.31
C SER A 245 -11.45 -4.28 -1.04
N GLY A 246 -11.52 -5.31 -1.91
CA GLY A 246 -12.68 -5.59 -2.77
C GLY A 246 -12.83 -4.60 -3.94
N VAL A 247 -11.74 -3.95 -4.34
CA VAL A 247 -11.65 -3.20 -5.60
C VAL A 247 -11.70 -4.16 -6.79
N SER A 248 -10.93 -5.27 -6.73
CA SER A 248 -11.02 -6.35 -7.71
C SER A 248 -12.36 -7.09 -7.60
N ASP A 249 -12.94 -7.43 -8.74
CA ASP A 249 -13.98 -8.45 -8.80
C ASP A 249 -13.40 -9.86 -8.51
N SER A 250 -14.25 -10.87 -8.50
CA SER A 250 -13.81 -12.23 -8.16
C SER A 250 -12.88 -12.83 -9.21
N GLN A 251 -13.09 -12.54 -10.49
CA GLN A 251 -12.27 -13.06 -11.59
C GLN A 251 -10.87 -12.44 -11.55
N SER A 252 -10.78 -11.11 -11.46
CA SER A 252 -9.50 -10.39 -11.36
C SER A 252 -8.74 -10.78 -10.09
N ALA A 253 -9.43 -10.95 -8.96
CA ALA A 253 -8.81 -11.38 -7.72
C ALA A 253 -8.17 -12.78 -7.84
N MET A 254 -8.83 -13.72 -8.50
CA MET A 254 -8.26 -15.04 -8.77
C MET A 254 -7.09 -14.96 -9.74
N GLY A 255 -7.21 -14.18 -10.82
CA GLY A 255 -6.11 -13.97 -11.77
C GLY A 255 -4.84 -13.40 -11.11
N ILE A 256 -4.97 -12.50 -10.14
CA ILE A 256 -3.87 -11.98 -9.35
C ILE A 256 -3.19 -13.09 -8.53
N LEU A 257 -3.97 -13.90 -7.80
CA LEU A 257 -3.44 -14.99 -6.98
C LEU A 257 -2.77 -16.09 -7.84
N ASP A 258 -3.38 -16.41 -8.98
CA ASP A 258 -2.82 -17.36 -9.96
C ASP A 258 -1.53 -16.82 -10.59
N THR A 259 -1.41 -15.52 -10.81
CA THR A 259 -0.16 -14.88 -11.27
C THR A 259 0.96 -15.06 -10.26
N ILE A 260 0.70 -14.83 -8.97
CA ILE A 260 1.69 -15.05 -7.90
C ILE A 260 2.14 -16.51 -7.88
N LYS A 261 1.20 -17.45 -7.97
CA LYS A 261 1.47 -18.89 -7.96
C LYS A 261 2.24 -19.34 -9.21
N SER A 262 1.76 -19.02 -10.40
CA SER A 262 2.34 -19.49 -11.67
C SER A 262 3.74 -18.93 -11.92
N ARG A 263 4.01 -17.71 -11.46
CA ARG A 263 5.35 -17.08 -11.55
C ARG A 263 6.26 -17.43 -10.37
N GLY A 264 5.80 -18.23 -9.41
CA GLY A 264 6.58 -18.65 -8.24
C GLY A 264 7.04 -17.48 -7.37
N LEU A 265 6.21 -16.46 -7.20
CA LEU A 265 6.61 -15.23 -6.47
C LEU A 265 6.71 -15.46 -4.96
N SER A 266 6.12 -16.53 -4.42
CA SER A 266 6.23 -16.92 -3.00
C SER A 266 7.43 -17.81 -2.69
N ILE A 267 8.33 -18.06 -3.67
CA ILE A 267 9.52 -18.90 -3.50
C ILE A 267 10.77 -18.04 -3.50
N PRO A 268 11.70 -18.22 -2.54
CA PRO A 268 11.71 -19.20 -1.42
C PRO A 268 10.80 -18.81 -0.24
N TYR A 269 10.40 -17.54 -0.15
CA TYR A 269 9.52 -17.01 0.90
C TYR A 269 8.51 -16.03 0.33
N PRO A 270 7.30 -15.93 0.91
CA PRO A 270 6.30 -14.98 0.49
C PRO A 270 6.69 -13.54 0.85
N VAL A 271 6.60 -12.57 -0.03
CA VAL A 271 6.35 -12.64 -1.47
C VAL A 271 7.22 -11.60 -2.15
N ARG A 272 7.72 -11.90 -3.35
CA ARG A 272 8.44 -10.90 -4.16
C ARG A 272 7.50 -9.77 -4.55
N VAL A 273 8.00 -8.54 -4.42
CA VAL A 273 7.14 -7.34 -4.54
C VAL A 273 7.00 -6.79 -5.95
N LEU A 274 7.91 -7.17 -6.86
CA LEU A 274 7.88 -6.74 -8.26
C LEU A 274 8.34 -7.89 -9.17
N ASP A 275 7.62 -8.11 -10.28
CA ASP A 275 7.94 -9.15 -11.25
C ASP A 275 7.54 -8.76 -12.70
N PRO A 276 8.42 -9.00 -13.70
CA PRO A 276 9.84 -9.29 -13.51
C PRO A 276 10.58 -8.13 -12.85
N PRO A 277 11.74 -8.34 -12.22
CA PRO A 277 12.53 -7.21 -11.75
C PRO A 277 13.04 -6.38 -12.93
N TYR A 278 13.18 -5.07 -12.75
CA TYR A 278 13.81 -4.20 -13.73
C TYR A 278 15.26 -4.60 -13.96
N THR A 279 15.66 -4.55 -15.22
CA THR A 279 17.05 -4.72 -15.66
C THR A 279 17.47 -3.50 -16.48
N ALA A 280 18.74 -3.37 -16.82
CA ALA A 280 19.23 -2.29 -17.67
C ALA A 280 18.57 -2.24 -19.06
N GLU A 281 18.01 -3.36 -19.51
CA GLU A 281 17.30 -3.53 -20.79
C GLU A 281 15.80 -3.18 -20.67
N SER A 282 15.27 -3.02 -19.44
CA SER A 282 13.87 -2.67 -19.24
C SER A 282 13.60 -1.26 -19.79
N ALA A 283 12.54 -1.11 -20.60
CA ALA A 283 12.18 0.16 -21.23
C ALA A 283 11.92 1.30 -20.23
N THR A 284 11.54 0.96 -19.01
CA THR A 284 11.24 1.88 -17.93
C THR A 284 12.36 2.00 -16.89
N PHE A 285 13.51 1.38 -17.12
CA PHE A 285 14.64 1.42 -16.21
C PHE A 285 15.33 2.80 -16.18
N HIS A 286 15.59 3.32 -14.98
CA HIS A 286 16.26 4.59 -14.76
C HIS A 286 17.65 4.36 -14.16
N LYS A 287 18.69 4.34 -14.99
CA LYS A 287 20.08 4.06 -14.60
C LYS A 287 20.65 4.96 -13.49
N GLN A 288 20.20 6.19 -13.43
CA GLN A 288 20.74 7.19 -12.48
C GLN A 288 20.44 6.86 -11.00
N PHE A 289 19.52 5.91 -10.73
CA PHE A 289 19.22 5.52 -9.35
C PHE A 289 20.15 4.47 -8.76
N ASP A 290 20.81 3.67 -9.59
CA ASP A 290 21.73 2.64 -9.12
C ASP A 290 23.03 3.22 -8.54
N LEU A 291 23.39 4.45 -8.90
CA LEU A 291 24.67 5.04 -8.55
C LEU A 291 24.65 5.89 -7.27
N SER A 292 23.48 6.37 -6.86
CA SER A 292 23.33 7.30 -5.73
C SER A 292 22.97 6.64 -4.40
N LEU A 293 22.55 5.35 -4.42
CA LEU A 293 22.12 4.63 -3.24
C LEU A 293 23.23 3.74 -2.65
N PRO A 294 23.26 3.55 -1.31
CA PRO A 294 24.10 2.54 -0.69
C PRO A 294 23.87 1.16 -1.31
N VAL A 295 24.90 0.32 -1.31
CA VAL A 295 24.89 -1.01 -1.96
C VAL A 295 23.68 -1.86 -1.52
N GLN A 296 23.27 -1.73 -0.26
CA GLN A 296 22.11 -2.44 0.30
C GLN A 296 20.75 -1.97 -0.25
N HIS A 297 20.68 -0.79 -0.84
CA HIS A 297 19.47 -0.18 -1.40
C HIS A 297 19.48 -0.12 -2.94
N ARG A 298 20.53 -0.67 -3.57
CA ARG A 298 20.61 -0.68 -5.03
C ARG A 298 19.49 -1.52 -5.63
N SER A 299 18.89 -1.00 -6.69
CA SER A 299 17.85 -1.63 -7.50
C SER A 299 18.37 -2.78 -8.38
N VAL A 300 19.25 -3.62 -7.84
CA VAL A 300 19.63 -4.84 -8.56
C VAL A 300 18.46 -5.83 -8.56
N PRO A 301 18.31 -6.66 -9.61
CA PRO A 301 17.25 -7.65 -9.65
C PRO A 301 17.21 -8.54 -8.40
N TYR A 302 16.01 -8.75 -7.88
CA TYR A 302 15.69 -9.53 -6.66
C TYR A 302 16.18 -8.90 -5.34
N ALA A 303 16.58 -7.63 -5.36
CA ALA A 303 16.93 -6.88 -4.16
C ALA A 303 15.90 -5.77 -3.90
N TYR A 304 15.70 -5.43 -2.63
CA TYR A 304 14.88 -4.33 -2.13
C TYR A 304 13.53 -4.23 -2.86
N HIS A 305 13.14 -3.07 -3.38
CA HIS A 305 11.89 -2.91 -4.12
C HIS A 305 11.90 -3.59 -5.50
N ASN A 306 13.09 -3.90 -6.06
CA ASN A 306 13.22 -4.51 -7.37
C ASN A 306 13.15 -6.06 -7.33
N GLY A 307 12.09 -6.59 -6.74
CA GLY A 307 11.83 -8.03 -6.66
C GLY A 307 12.41 -8.72 -5.43
N GLY A 308 12.78 -7.98 -4.39
CA GLY A 308 12.99 -8.53 -3.05
C GLY A 308 11.70 -9.14 -2.49
N ALA A 309 11.81 -10.07 -1.55
CA ALA A 309 10.66 -10.61 -0.82
C ALA A 309 10.48 -9.81 0.48
N TRP A 310 9.28 -9.29 0.69
CA TRP A 310 8.97 -8.44 1.84
C TRP A 310 7.94 -9.12 2.75
N PRO A 311 8.29 -9.48 3.99
CA PRO A 311 7.41 -10.24 4.86
C PRO A 311 6.07 -9.54 5.16
N PHE A 312 6.02 -8.20 5.20
CA PHE A 312 4.75 -7.51 5.40
C PHE A 312 3.80 -7.71 4.19
N VAL A 313 4.32 -7.71 2.96
CA VAL A 313 3.54 -8.03 1.75
C VAL A 313 3.16 -9.51 1.75
N GLY A 314 4.05 -10.38 2.26
CA GLY A 314 3.76 -11.79 2.51
C GLY A 314 2.56 -11.98 3.44
N GLY A 315 2.43 -11.16 4.48
CA GLY A 315 1.26 -11.16 5.38
C GLY A 315 -0.04 -10.83 4.66
N LEU A 316 -0.02 -9.82 3.78
CA LEU A 316 -1.18 -9.48 2.94
C LEU A 316 -1.49 -10.58 1.92
N PHE A 317 -0.47 -11.22 1.35
CA PHE A 317 -0.67 -12.37 0.45
C PHE A 317 -1.38 -13.52 1.14
N VAL A 318 -0.90 -13.93 2.32
CA VAL A 318 -1.54 -14.98 3.12
C VAL A 318 -2.97 -14.60 3.50
N ALA A 319 -3.20 -13.35 3.91
CA ALA A 319 -4.55 -12.87 4.20
C ALA A 319 -5.47 -12.93 2.96
N ALA A 320 -4.96 -12.61 1.77
CA ALA A 320 -5.73 -12.71 0.52
C ALA A 320 -6.07 -14.17 0.18
N LEU A 321 -5.13 -15.10 0.37
CA LEU A 321 -5.38 -16.53 0.17
C LEU A 321 -6.52 -17.05 1.07
N TYR A 322 -6.49 -16.75 2.37
CA TYR A 322 -7.57 -17.14 3.29
C TYR A 322 -8.90 -16.45 2.93
N THR A 323 -8.87 -15.17 2.61
CA THR A 323 -10.09 -14.42 2.23
C THR A 323 -10.75 -15.00 0.95
N LYS A 324 -9.96 -15.61 0.07
CA LYS A 324 -10.44 -16.25 -1.18
C LYS A 324 -10.54 -17.77 -1.10
N GLY A 325 -10.34 -18.37 0.07
CA GLY A 325 -10.50 -19.81 0.28
C GLY A 325 -9.51 -20.69 -0.47
N GLN A 326 -8.28 -20.21 -0.67
CA GLN A 326 -7.25 -20.95 -1.40
C GLN A 326 -6.69 -22.12 -0.58
N SER A 327 -6.52 -23.28 -1.20
CA SER A 327 -6.09 -24.52 -0.53
C SER A 327 -4.66 -24.47 0.03
N ASN A 328 -3.79 -23.63 -0.52
CA ASN A 328 -2.40 -23.47 -0.08
C ASN A 328 -2.21 -22.45 1.05
N SER A 329 -3.27 -21.85 1.59
CA SER A 329 -3.20 -20.77 2.57
C SER A 329 -2.37 -21.12 3.82
N SER A 330 -2.57 -22.32 4.39
CA SER A 330 -1.84 -22.76 5.59
C SER A 330 -0.35 -22.94 5.31
N ARG A 331 0.02 -23.52 4.17
CA ARG A 331 1.41 -23.67 3.77
C ARG A 331 2.11 -22.32 3.60
N GLU A 332 1.43 -21.35 2.98
CA GLU A 332 2.02 -20.01 2.81
C GLU A 332 2.12 -19.25 4.15
N LEU A 333 1.23 -19.51 5.11
CA LEU A 333 1.36 -18.99 6.47
C LEU A 333 2.59 -19.57 7.19
N GLU A 334 2.85 -20.87 7.06
CA GLU A 334 4.06 -21.51 7.59
C GLU A 334 5.34 -20.95 6.95
N ASN A 335 5.33 -20.75 5.62
CA ASN A 335 6.44 -20.13 4.89
C ASN A 335 6.68 -18.69 5.36
N LEU A 336 5.62 -17.94 5.63
CA LEU A 336 5.72 -16.58 6.18
C LEU A 336 6.30 -16.58 7.61
N ALA A 337 5.87 -17.54 8.45
CA ALA A 337 6.44 -17.70 9.78
C ALA A 337 7.95 -18.02 9.70
N ALA A 338 8.33 -18.94 8.81
CA ALA A 338 9.74 -19.27 8.57
C ALA A 338 10.54 -18.05 8.07
N ALA A 339 9.97 -17.21 7.20
CA ALA A 339 10.60 -15.96 6.77
C ALA A 339 10.86 -14.99 7.93
N ASN A 340 9.86 -14.83 8.82
CA ASN A 340 9.92 -13.92 9.96
C ASN A 340 10.84 -14.40 11.11
N THR A 341 11.17 -15.69 11.15
CA THR A 341 12.08 -16.27 12.16
C THR A 341 13.52 -16.38 11.68
N ARG A 342 13.84 -15.90 10.47
CA ARG A 342 15.21 -15.85 9.98
C ARG A 342 15.98 -14.73 10.66
N PHE A 343 17.20 -15.05 11.12
CA PHE A 343 18.10 -14.09 11.75
C PHE A 343 19.41 -14.00 10.98
N ARG A 344 20.06 -12.84 11.07
CA ARG A 344 21.50 -12.70 10.79
C ARG A 344 22.29 -12.89 12.07
N GLU A 345 23.57 -13.22 11.95
CA GLU A 345 24.47 -13.31 13.08
C GLU A 345 24.42 -12.02 13.91
N GLY A 346 24.28 -12.15 15.23
CA GLY A 346 24.15 -11.03 16.16
C GLY A 346 22.75 -10.43 16.34
N GLU A 347 21.76 -10.83 15.55
CA GLU A 347 20.37 -10.40 15.71
C GLU A 347 19.64 -11.26 16.76
N ARG A 348 18.79 -10.60 17.57
CA ARG A 348 17.99 -11.27 18.62
C ARG A 348 16.52 -11.44 18.26
N VAL A 349 16.05 -10.76 17.21
CA VAL A 349 14.64 -10.69 16.80
C VAL A 349 14.58 -10.83 15.29
N GLY A 350 13.65 -11.63 14.80
CA GLY A 350 13.35 -11.72 13.38
C GLY A 350 12.59 -10.51 12.85
N PHE A 351 11.60 -10.76 12.00
CA PHE A 351 10.82 -9.74 11.35
C PHE A 351 11.70 -8.77 10.54
N ASN A 352 12.45 -9.35 9.60
CA ASN A 352 13.31 -8.56 8.73
C ASN A 352 12.48 -7.63 7.83
N GLU A 353 13.12 -6.55 7.41
CA GLU A 353 12.54 -5.60 6.47
C GLU A 353 12.27 -6.29 5.14
N TRP A 354 13.28 -6.94 4.58
CA TRP A 354 13.15 -7.71 3.34
C TRP A 354 14.15 -8.88 3.29
N LEU A 355 13.90 -9.79 2.36
CA LEU A 355 14.78 -10.90 2.05
C LEU A 355 15.12 -10.86 0.56
N HIS A 356 16.29 -11.35 0.19
CA HIS A 356 16.67 -11.47 -1.22
C HIS A 356 15.71 -12.40 -1.97
N GLY A 357 15.11 -11.92 -3.06
CA GLY A 357 13.99 -12.57 -3.74
C GLY A 357 14.27 -13.95 -4.34
N LYS A 358 15.54 -14.32 -4.55
CA LYS A 358 15.94 -15.66 -5.02
C LYS A 358 16.49 -16.56 -3.92
N THR A 359 17.25 -16.01 -2.98
CA THR A 359 17.98 -16.83 -1.98
C THR A 359 17.28 -16.87 -0.62
N GLY A 360 16.34 -15.96 -0.37
CA GLY A 360 15.70 -15.82 0.94
C GLY A 360 16.65 -15.34 2.04
N ARG A 361 17.83 -14.81 1.71
CA ARG A 361 18.75 -14.24 2.69
C ARG A 361 18.13 -13.02 3.34
N PRO A 362 18.07 -12.92 4.69
CA PRO A 362 17.54 -11.76 5.39
C PRO A 362 18.43 -10.54 5.17
N LEU A 363 17.79 -9.39 4.91
CA LEU A 363 18.42 -8.12 4.57
C LEU A 363 17.60 -6.95 5.17
N GLY A 364 18.11 -5.73 4.99
CA GLY A 364 17.48 -4.54 5.55
C GLY A 364 17.61 -4.49 7.07
N GLN A 365 16.65 -3.89 7.73
CA GLN A 365 16.57 -3.80 9.19
C GLN A 365 15.74 -4.95 9.78
N TYR A 366 15.98 -5.31 11.02
CA TYR A 366 15.22 -6.34 11.74
C TYR A 366 14.25 -5.71 12.76
N GLY A 367 13.32 -6.53 13.26
CA GLY A 367 12.31 -6.07 14.22
C GLY A 367 11.35 -5.06 13.62
N GLN A 368 11.00 -5.26 12.36
CA GLN A 368 10.11 -4.37 11.60
C GLN A 368 8.65 -4.51 12.05
N SER A 369 8.06 -3.38 12.44
CA SER A 369 6.69 -3.33 12.96
C SER A 369 5.66 -3.77 11.91
N TRP A 370 5.80 -3.38 10.65
CA TRP A 370 4.87 -3.79 9.59
C TRP A 370 4.94 -5.28 9.27
N SER A 371 6.13 -5.91 9.35
CA SER A 371 6.26 -7.35 9.20
C SER A 371 5.54 -8.09 10.33
N ALA A 372 5.68 -7.61 11.59
CA ALA A 372 4.97 -8.17 12.73
C ALA A 372 3.44 -7.92 12.65
N GLY A 373 3.02 -6.70 12.34
CA GLY A 373 1.60 -6.34 12.21
C GLY A 373 0.88 -7.13 11.11
N MET A 374 1.53 -7.30 9.96
CA MET A 374 0.94 -8.08 8.88
C MET A 374 1.01 -9.60 9.11
N PHE A 375 1.96 -10.09 9.91
CA PHE A 375 1.93 -11.47 10.38
C PHE A 375 0.74 -11.72 11.31
N ILE A 376 0.44 -10.80 12.23
CA ILE A 376 -0.78 -10.85 13.05
C ILE A 376 -2.03 -10.87 12.17
N ALA A 377 -2.11 -10.02 11.15
CA ALA A 377 -3.22 -9.99 10.21
C ALA A 377 -3.37 -11.32 9.46
N ALA A 378 -2.28 -11.93 9.00
CA ALA A 378 -2.27 -13.24 8.34
C ALA A 378 -2.80 -14.35 9.26
N VAL A 379 -2.31 -14.42 10.51
CA VAL A 379 -2.78 -15.38 11.52
C VAL A 379 -4.27 -15.17 11.83
N LEU A 380 -4.72 -13.93 11.96
CA LEU A 380 -6.14 -13.66 12.21
C LEU A 380 -7.02 -13.97 10.98
N SER A 381 -6.44 -13.88 9.77
CA SER A 381 -7.17 -14.29 8.55
C SER A 381 -7.41 -15.79 8.48
N SER A 382 -6.52 -16.63 9.04
CA SER A 382 -6.78 -18.07 9.19
C SER A 382 -7.96 -18.38 10.12
N LYS A 383 -8.38 -17.41 10.94
CA LYS A 383 -9.53 -17.45 11.84
C LYS A 383 -10.75 -16.71 11.23
N GLY A 384 -10.77 -16.48 9.93
CA GLY A 384 -11.86 -15.84 9.20
C GLY A 384 -11.94 -14.31 9.29
N LYS A 385 -10.92 -13.62 9.86
CA LYS A 385 -10.89 -12.16 9.90
C LYS A 385 -10.25 -11.59 8.62
N ASN A 386 -10.86 -10.53 8.06
CA ASN A 386 -10.30 -9.82 6.93
C ASN A 386 -9.67 -8.50 7.42
N PRO A 387 -8.36 -8.21 7.14
CA PRO A 387 -7.69 -6.99 7.60
C PRO A 387 -8.36 -5.71 7.11
N PHE A 388 -9.01 -5.75 5.96
CA PHE A 388 -9.76 -4.62 5.39
C PHE A 388 -11.28 -4.85 5.36
N GLY A 389 -11.79 -5.77 6.18
CA GLY A 389 -13.23 -6.06 6.27
C GLY A 389 -14.07 -4.83 6.64
N PHE A 390 -13.49 -3.89 7.36
CA PHE A 390 -14.12 -2.62 7.72
C PHE A 390 -14.44 -1.72 6.50
N LEU A 391 -13.87 -1.98 5.33
CA LEU A 391 -14.19 -1.24 4.10
C LEU A 391 -15.49 -1.73 3.42
N LYS A 392 -15.98 -2.92 3.78
CA LYS A 392 -17.13 -3.56 3.11
C LYS A 392 -18.48 -3.25 3.74
N SER A 393 -18.51 -2.65 4.90
CA SER A 393 -19.74 -2.40 5.69
C SER A 393 -20.17 -0.95 5.64
#